data_34f609d38a6887bb4dffe00002146fdb
#
_entry.id   34f609d38a6887bb4dffe00002146fdb
#
_cell.length_a   1.000
_cell.length_b   1.000
_cell.length_c   1.000
_cell.angle_alpha   90.00
_cell.angle_beta   90.00
_cell.angle_gamma   90.00
#
_symmetry.space_group_name_H-M   'P 1'
#
loop_
_entity.id
_entity.type
_entity.pdbx_description
1 polymer ?
#
loop_
_entity_poly.entity_id
_entity_poly.type
_entity_poly.pdbx_seq_one_letter_code
_entity_poly.pdbx_strand_id
1 'polypeptide(L)'
;MSPEELFRVEHFLRLVDQAIVSLTTRFEQYKEYQKNFGFLFTWEALQSLDDRGLKSSCDTLEAVLKKDGKSDIDAKELYMELKFLQDFIPEERMGPVEILRFLKEHGCFPNATIAYRVLLTIPVTVASAERSFSKLKLLKTYLRSTMTQERLNDLAIIALEGELLEKIDYEHIIEDFISKNTKRMMLFK
;
A
#
# COMPACT_ATOMS: atom_id res chain seq x y z
N MET A 1 -26.08 -37.11 -22.69
CA MET A 1 -24.94 -36.21 -22.55
C MET A 1 -23.69 -37.06 -22.64
N SER A 2 -22.77 -36.74 -23.55
CA SER A 2 -21.49 -37.47 -23.65
C SER A 2 -20.61 -37.18 -22.43
N PRO A 3 -19.63 -38.05 -22.10
CA PRO A 3 -18.67 -37.74 -21.00
C PRO A 3 -17.94 -36.41 -21.18
N GLU A 4 -17.68 -36.02 -22.42
CA GLU A 4 -17.05 -34.74 -22.77
C GLU A 4 -17.99 -33.56 -22.50
N GLU A 5 -19.26 -33.66 -22.84
CA GLU A 5 -20.27 -32.64 -22.54
C GLU A 5 -20.48 -32.48 -21.04
N LEU A 6 -20.48 -33.59 -20.29
CA LEU A 6 -20.60 -33.58 -18.85
C LEU A 6 -19.40 -32.86 -18.21
N PHE A 7 -18.17 -33.19 -18.62
CA PHE A 7 -16.96 -32.53 -18.14
C PHE A 7 -16.97 -31.03 -18.45
N ARG A 8 -17.39 -30.69 -19.68
CA ARG A 8 -17.47 -29.26 -20.09
C ARG A 8 -18.42 -28.47 -19.20
N VAL A 9 -19.60 -28.97 -18.92
CA VAL A 9 -20.63 -28.27 -18.16
C VAL A 9 -20.33 -28.29 -16.66
N GLU A 10 -19.94 -29.42 -16.10
CA GLU A 10 -19.81 -29.56 -14.65
C GLU A 10 -18.46 -29.07 -14.11
N HIS A 11 -17.41 -29.06 -14.93
CA HIS A 11 -16.09 -28.67 -14.48
C HIS A 11 -15.56 -27.43 -15.19
N PHE A 12 -15.46 -27.48 -16.52
CA PHE A 12 -14.83 -26.41 -17.27
C PHE A 12 -15.59 -25.07 -17.16
N LEU A 13 -16.89 -25.07 -17.44
CA LEU A 13 -17.70 -23.86 -17.38
C LEU A 13 -17.77 -23.30 -15.96
N ARG A 14 -17.85 -24.14 -14.93
CA ARG A 14 -17.80 -23.68 -13.52
C ARG A 14 -16.50 -22.98 -13.18
N LEU A 15 -15.36 -23.50 -13.64
CA LEU A 15 -14.06 -22.84 -13.42
C LEU A 15 -13.99 -21.49 -14.12
N VAL A 16 -14.51 -21.41 -15.36
CA VAL A 16 -14.57 -20.15 -16.12
C VAL A 16 -15.48 -19.14 -15.43
N ASP A 17 -16.67 -19.54 -15.00
CA ASP A 17 -17.61 -18.68 -14.28
C ASP A 17 -17.01 -18.16 -12.97
N GLN A 18 -16.34 -19.02 -12.22
CA GLN A 18 -15.67 -18.63 -10.98
C GLN A 18 -14.52 -17.65 -11.24
N ALA A 19 -13.76 -17.83 -12.32
CA ALA A 19 -12.70 -16.91 -12.73
C ALA A 19 -13.29 -15.55 -13.14
N ILE A 20 -14.38 -15.55 -13.92
CA ILE A 20 -15.08 -14.31 -14.33
C ILE A 20 -15.59 -13.56 -13.10
N VAL A 21 -16.27 -14.24 -12.18
CA VAL A 21 -16.79 -13.60 -10.93
C VAL A 21 -15.63 -13.01 -10.12
N SER A 22 -14.54 -13.76 -9.94
CA SER A 22 -13.37 -13.29 -9.19
C SER A 22 -12.73 -12.06 -9.84
N LEU A 23 -12.56 -12.05 -11.16
CA LEU A 23 -12.03 -10.92 -11.89
C LEU A 23 -12.97 -9.71 -11.83
N THR A 24 -14.27 -9.92 -12.03
CA THR A 24 -15.27 -8.85 -11.97
C THR A 24 -15.25 -8.17 -10.60
N THR A 25 -15.24 -8.93 -9.51
CA THR A 25 -15.17 -8.38 -8.14
C THR A 25 -13.90 -7.56 -7.92
N ARG A 26 -12.74 -8.01 -8.42
CA ARG A 26 -11.48 -7.25 -8.34
C ARG A 26 -11.53 -5.94 -9.15
N PHE A 27 -12.13 -5.98 -10.34
CA PHE A 27 -12.31 -4.77 -11.15
C PHE A 27 -13.28 -3.77 -10.53
N GLU A 28 -14.31 -4.23 -9.83
CA GLU A 28 -15.22 -3.35 -9.08
C GLU A 28 -14.49 -2.65 -7.93
N GLN A 29 -13.69 -3.38 -7.16
CA GLN A 29 -12.84 -2.79 -6.11
C GLN A 29 -11.84 -1.77 -6.69
N TYR A 30 -11.25 -2.07 -7.85
CA TYR A 30 -10.36 -1.13 -8.53
C TYR A 30 -11.09 0.13 -9.02
N LYS A 31 -12.31 0.00 -9.53
CA LYS A 31 -13.13 1.15 -9.95
C LYS A 31 -13.45 2.07 -8.77
N GLU A 32 -13.77 1.50 -7.62
CA GLU A 32 -14.00 2.27 -6.40
C GLU A 32 -12.73 3.01 -5.96
N TYR A 33 -11.60 2.32 -5.96
CA TYR A 33 -10.31 2.93 -5.69
C TYR A 33 -9.98 4.06 -6.66
N GLN A 34 -10.16 3.82 -7.97
CA GLN A 34 -9.94 4.83 -9.00
C GLN A 34 -10.89 6.03 -8.83
N LYS A 35 -12.14 5.80 -8.45
CA LYS A 35 -13.10 6.87 -8.18
C LYS A 35 -12.64 7.77 -7.03
N ASN A 36 -12.11 7.19 -5.96
CA ASN A 36 -11.74 7.91 -4.75
C ASN A 36 -10.36 8.58 -4.85
N PHE A 37 -9.41 7.94 -5.50
CA PHE A 37 -8.01 8.36 -5.55
C PHE A 37 -7.50 8.71 -6.96
N GLY A 38 -8.30 8.48 -8.01
CA GLY A 38 -7.85 8.58 -9.40
C GLY A 38 -7.27 9.94 -9.77
N PHE A 39 -7.76 11.01 -9.16
CA PHE A 39 -7.26 12.37 -9.38
C PHE A 39 -5.83 12.60 -8.85
N LEU A 40 -5.33 11.71 -7.97
CA LEU A 40 -3.97 11.74 -7.43
C LEU A 40 -3.02 10.77 -8.17
N PHE A 41 -3.50 9.98 -9.14
CA PHE A 41 -2.67 8.96 -9.79
C PHE A 41 -1.60 9.53 -10.69
N THR A 42 -1.87 10.62 -11.35
CA THR A 42 -0.92 11.29 -12.24
C THR A 42 -1.05 12.80 -12.11
N TRP A 43 0.02 13.50 -12.44
CA TRP A 43 0.03 14.95 -12.44
C TRP A 43 -0.99 15.53 -13.43
N GLU A 44 -1.10 14.93 -14.61
CA GLU A 44 -2.06 15.33 -15.63
C GLU A 44 -3.52 15.17 -15.16
N ALA A 45 -3.81 14.10 -14.41
CA ALA A 45 -5.14 13.91 -13.84
C ALA A 45 -5.49 15.02 -12.84
N LEU A 46 -4.55 15.40 -11.98
CA LEU A 46 -4.72 16.49 -11.03
C LEU A 46 -4.90 17.83 -11.75
N GLN A 47 -4.07 18.14 -12.75
CA GLN A 47 -4.14 19.39 -13.51
C GLN A 47 -5.39 19.51 -14.38
N SER A 48 -5.96 18.40 -14.84
CA SER A 48 -7.16 18.41 -15.68
C SER A 48 -8.44 18.78 -14.95
N LEU A 49 -8.43 18.80 -13.61
CA LEU A 49 -9.59 19.13 -12.80
C LEU A 49 -9.78 20.65 -12.70
N ASP A 50 -11.02 21.08 -12.95
CA ASP A 50 -11.47 22.42 -12.60
C ASP A 50 -11.68 22.55 -11.08
N ASP A 51 -11.89 23.77 -10.61
CA ASP A 51 -12.08 24.06 -9.18
C ASP A 51 -13.22 23.26 -8.56
N ARG A 52 -14.30 23.01 -9.29
CA ARG A 52 -15.45 22.23 -8.81
C ARG A 52 -15.10 20.75 -8.71
N GLY A 53 -14.44 20.21 -9.72
CA GLY A 53 -14.01 18.82 -9.75
C GLY A 53 -13.01 18.53 -8.67
N LEU A 54 -12.01 19.40 -8.49
CA LEU A 54 -11.00 19.25 -7.46
C LEU A 54 -11.63 19.29 -6.05
N LYS A 55 -12.51 20.26 -5.78
CA LYS A 55 -13.22 20.34 -4.50
C LYS A 55 -14.08 19.11 -4.22
N SER A 56 -14.85 18.65 -5.20
CA SER A 56 -15.69 17.45 -5.08
C SER A 56 -14.84 16.19 -4.80
N SER A 57 -13.67 16.10 -5.43
CA SER A 57 -12.74 14.99 -5.19
C SER A 57 -12.15 15.02 -3.77
N CYS A 58 -11.81 16.19 -3.25
CA CYS A 58 -11.34 16.36 -1.87
C CYS A 58 -12.43 16.00 -0.86
N ASP A 59 -13.67 16.49 -1.06
CA ASP A 59 -14.80 16.17 -0.19
C ASP A 59 -15.09 14.65 -0.17
N THR A 60 -15.00 14.01 -1.34
CA THR A 60 -15.18 12.55 -1.47
C THR A 60 -14.06 11.80 -0.72
N LEU A 61 -12.81 12.23 -0.86
CA LEU A 61 -11.68 11.59 -0.21
C LEU A 61 -11.74 11.73 1.31
N GLU A 62 -12.11 12.90 1.83
CA GLU A 62 -12.34 13.10 3.27
C GLU A 62 -13.43 12.16 3.78
N ALA A 63 -14.56 12.05 3.07
CA ALA A 63 -15.66 11.17 3.45
C ALA A 63 -15.25 9.70 3.49
N VAL A 64 -14.41 9.25 2.56
CA VAL A 64 -13.87 7.87 2.51
C VAL A 64 -12.88 7.61 3.64
N LEU A 65 -12.05 8.59 3.99
CA LEU A 65 -11.04 8.46 5.06
C LEU A 65 -11.61 8.73 6.45
N LYS A 66 -12.89 9.12 6.54
CA LYS A 66 -13.55 9.38 7.81
C LYS A 66 -13.90 8.08 8.54
N LYS A 67 -13.37 7.91 9.75
CA LYS A 67 -13.66 6.79 10.64
C LYS A 67 -13.99 7.31 12.03
N ASP A 68 -15.09 6.80 12.63
CA ASP A 68 -15.53 7.15 13.99
C ASP A 68 -15.66 8.67 14.23
N GLY A 69 -16.13 9.39 13.20
CA GLY A 69 -16.34 10.85 13.24
C GLY A 69 -15.07 11.68 13.04
N LYS A 70 -13.89 11.06 12.90
CA LYS A 70 -12.61 11.72 12.65
C LYS A 70 -12.13 11.41 11.23
N SER A 71 -11.50 12.38 10.58
CA SER A 71 -10.83 12.19 9.29
C SER A 71 -9.35 12.49 9.45
N ASP A 72 -8.52 11.77 8.69
CA ASP A 72 -7.08 12.00 8.64
C ASP A 72 -6.70 13.24 7.83
N ILE A 73 -7.65 13.76 7.03
CA ILE A 73 -7.48 14.95 6.19
C ILE A 73 -8.68 15.89 6.37
N ASP A 74 -8.47 17.18 6.16
CA ASP A 74 -9.51 18.18 5.98
C ASP A 74 -9.65 18.51 4.48
N ALA A 75 -10.86 18.35 3.93
CA ALA A 75 -11.12 18.51 2.50
C ALA A 75 -10.85 19.93 2.00
N LYS A 76 -11.12 20.96 2.82
CA LYS A 76 -10.90 22.34 2.44
C LYS A 76 -9.41 22.69 2.41
N GLU A 77 -8.67 22.25 3.41
CA GLU A 77 -7.23 22.44 3.46
C GLU A 77 -6.55 21.64 2.34
N LEU A 78 -6.96 20.38 2.12
CA LEU A 78 -6.47 19.57 1.00
C LEU A 78 -6.72 20.26 -0.35
N TYR A 79 -7.91 20.81 -0.56
CA TYR A 79 -8.24 21.55 -1.78
C TYR A 79 -7.26 22.74 -1.97
N MET A 80 -7.02 23.54 -0.94
CA MET A 80 -6.11 24.68 -1.01
C MET A 80 -4.67 24.26 -1.31
N GLU A 81 -4.21 23.19 -0.67
CA GLU A 81 -2.88 22.61 -0.90
C GLU A 81 -2.73 22.11 -2.35
N LEU A 82 -3.70 21.35 -2.85
CA LEU A 82 -3.65 20.79 -4.21
C LEU A 82 -3.82 21.88 -5.28
N LYS A 83 -4.63 22.89 -5.01
CA LYS A 83 -4.76 24.04 -5.89
C LYS A 83 -3.45 24.81 -6.01
N PHE A 84 -2.78 25.05 -4.89
CA PHE A 84 -1.46 25.69 -4.90
C PHE A 84 -0.44 24.82 -5.68
N LEU A 85 -0.49 23.50 -5.51
CA LEU A 85 0.39 22.59 -6.24
C LEU A 85 0.17 22.68 -7.75
N GLN A 86 -1.09 22.78 -8.23
CA GLN A 86 -1.39 22.94 -9.67
C GLN A 86 -0.68 24.16 -10.28
N ASP A 87 -0.54 25.23 -9.50
CA ASP A 87 0.09 26.47 -9.95
C ASP A 87 1.62 26.48 -9.77
N PHE A 88 2.13 25.69 -8.81
CA PHE A 88 3.53 25.76 -8.36
C PHE A 88 4.45 24.72 -9.02
N ILE A 89 3.95 23.55 -9.33
CA ILE A 89 4.76 22.50 -9.97
C ILE A 89 4.84 22.77 -11.48
N PRO A 90 6.06 22.89 -12.06
CA PRO A 90 6.21 23.01 -13.51
C PRO A 90 5.68 21.77 -14.22
N GLU A 91 5.32 21.92 -15.52
CA GLU A 91 4.69 20.88 -16.38
C GLU A 91 5.57 19.63 -16.62
N GLU A 92 6.11 19.03 -15.59
CA GLU A 92 6.83 17.76 -15.68
C GLU A 92 5.88 16.60 -15.36
N ARG A 93 6.04 15.48 -16.08
CA ARG A 93 5.33 14.24 -15.81
C ARG A 93 5.80 13.64 -14.49
N MET A 94 5.10 13.95 -13.42
CA MET A 94 5.39 13.42 -12.10
C MET A 94 4.39 12.33 -11.72
N GLY A 95 4.89 11.18 -11.27
CA GLY A 95 4.09 10.14 -10.64
C GLY A 95 3.83 10.42 -9.16
N PRO A 96 2.98 9.63 -8.50
CA PRO A 96 2.62 9.84 -7.10
C PRO A 96 3.81 9.79 -6.14
N VAL A 97 4.83 9.01 -6.46
CA VAL A 97 6.06 8.89 -5.63
C VAL A 97 6.89 10.16 -5.69
N GLU A 98 7.05 10.73 -6.88
CA GLU A 98 7.78 11.96 -7.13
C GLU A 98 7.07 13.14 -6.45
N ILE A 99 5.73 13.21 -6.58
CA ILE A 99 4.92 14.22 -5.91
C ILE A 99 5.06 14.10 -4.38
N LEU A 100 4.97 12.90 -3.81
CA LEU A 100 5.15 12.72 -2.37
C LEU A 100 6.55 13.14 -1.89
N ARG A 101 7.60 12.90 -2.70
CA ARG A 101 8.95 13.35 -2.39
C ARG A 101 9.02 14.86 -2.35
N PHE A 102 8.47 15.51 -3.38
CA PHE A 102 8.37 16.99 -3.45
C PHE A 102 7.63 17.58 -2.25
N LEU A 103 6.47 17.00 -1.87
CA LEU A 103 5.69 17.44 -0.71
C LEU A 103 6.48 17.35 0.60
N LYS A 104 7.26 16.28 0.76
CA LYS A 104 8.11 16.08 1.95
C LYS A 104 9.27 17.07 2.02
N GLU A 105 9.88 17.41 0.91
CA GLU A 105 10.99 18.35 0.83
C GLU A 105 10.54 19.77 1.21
N HIS A 106 9.33 20.16 0.85
CA HIS A 106 8.79 21.49 1.13
C HIS A 106 8.11 21.61 2.50
N GLY A 107 7.54 20.52 3.03
CA GLY A 107 7.01 20.43 4.40
C GLY A 107 5.76 21.27 4.71
N CYS A 108 5.17 21.95 3.73
CA CYS A 108 4.05 22.89 3.91
C CYS A 108 2.69 22.35 3.41
N PHE A 109 2.60 21.05 3.10
CA PHE A 109 1.41 20.40 2.54
C PHE A 109 1.00 19.16 3.36
N PRO A 110 0.51 19.32 4.60
CA PRO A 110 0.25 18.19 5.48
C PRO A 110 -0.85 17.26 4.96
N ASN A 111 -1.99 17.80 4.49
CA ASN A 111 -3.11 17.00 4.00
C ASN A 111 -2.77 16.28 2.68
N ALA A 112 -2.15 16.95 1.73
CA ALA A 112 -1.68 16.34 0.50
C ALA A 112 -0.64 15.24 0.79
N THR A 113 0.28 15.46 1.72
CA THR A 113 1.24 14.44 2.14
C THR A 113 0.54 13.20 2.70
N ILE A 114 -0.50 13.36 3.54
CA ILE A 114 -1.29 12.25 4.06
C ILE A 114 -2.02 11.54 2.92
N ALA A 115 -2.70 12.28 2.04
CA ALA A 115 -3.45 11.72 0.91
C ALA A 115 -2.55 10.87 0.00
N TYR A 116 -1.35 11.37 -0.37
CA TYR A 116 -0.39 10.61 -1.19
C TYR A 116 0.23 9.43 -0.44
N ARG A 117 0.44 9.53 0.88
CA ARG A 117 0.87 8.37 1.69
C ARG A 117 -0.18 7.28 1.72
N VAL A 118 -1.46 7.63 1.93
CA VAL A 118 -2.57 6.67 1.90
C VAL A 118 -2.66 6.02 0.52
N LEU A 119 -2.64 6.82 -0.56
CA LEU A 119 -2.62 6.34 -1.94
C LEU A 119 -1.55 5.28 -2.17
N LEU A 120 -0.32 5.54 -1.76
CA LEU A 120 0.82 4.64 -1.99
C LEU A 120 0.87 3.43 -1.06
N THR A 121 0.09 3.42 0.02
CA THR A 121 -0.01 2.24 0.92
C THR A 121 -1.07 1.23 0.46
N ILE A 122 -2.01 1.64 -0.41
CA ILE A 122 -3.04 0.74 -0.93
C ILE A 122 -2.40 -0.18 -1.98
N PRO A 123 -2.38 -1.51 -1.77
CA PRO A 123 -1.75 -2.43 -2.70
C PRO A 123 -2.59 -2.58 -3.98
N VAL A 124 -2.13 -1.96 -5.07
CA VAL A 124 -2.79 -2.02 -6.39
C VAL A 124 -2.44 -3.31 -7.15
N THR A 125 -1.30 -3.94 -6.84
CA THR A 125 -0.86 -5.14 -7.55
C THR A 125 -0.80 -6.37 -6.65
N VAL A 126 -1.40 -7.46 -7.12
CA VAL A 126 -1.35 -8.78 -6.47
C VAL A 126 0.09 -9.35 -6.48
N ALA A 127 0.92 -8.95 -7.44
CA ALA A 127 2.29 -9.46 -7.58
C ALA A 127 3.18 -9.21 -6.35
N SER A 128 3.05 -8.06 -5.69
CA SER A 128 3.76 -7.78 -4.44
C SER A 128 3.23 -8.63 -3.30
N ALA A 129 1.90 -8.78 -3.20
CA ALA A 129 1.27 -9.65 -2.22
C ALA A 129 1.65 -11.12 -2.42
N GLU A 130 1.65 -11.62 -3.65
CA GLU A 130 2.06 -13.00 -3.96
C GLU A 130 3.51 -13.27 -3.57
N ARG A 131 4.43 -12.34 -3.84
CA ARG A 131 5.83 -12.43 -3.38
C ARG A 131 5.93 -12.46 -1.87
N SER A 132 5.14 -11.64 -1.18
CA SER A 132 5.07 -11.58 0.27
C SER A 132 4.53 -12.89 0.85
N PHE A 133 3.45 -13.43 0.30
CA PHE A 133 2.91 -14.72 0.72
C PHE A 133 3.85 -15.89 0.44
N SER A 134 4.59 -15.86 -0.66
CA SER A 134 5.60 -16.87 -0.96
C SER A 134 6.73 -16.84 0.08
N LYS A 135 7.23 -15.67 0.48
CA LYS A 135 8.20 -15.52 1.56
C LYS A 135 7.62 -15.96 2.91
N LEU A 136 6.37 -15.60 3.20
CA LEU A 136 5.68 -16.01 4.43
C LEU A 136 5.53 -17.53 4.52
N LYS A 137 5.25 -18.21 3.40
CA LYS A 137 5.20 -19.68 3.33
C LYS A 137 6.55 -20.31 3.69
N LEU A 138 7.66 -19.73 3.26
CA LEU A 138 9.00 -20.20 3.62
C LEU A 138 9.29 -19.98 5.12
N LEU A 139 8.81 -18.89 5.72
CA LEU A 139 8.92 -18.65 7.16
C LEU A 139 8.08 -19.60 7.99
N LYS A 140 6.87 -19.93 7.53
CA LYS A 140 5.94 -20.91 8.12
C LYS A 140 6.27 -22.34 7.69
N THR A 141 7.48 -22.79 7.90
CA THR A 141 7.85 -24.19 7.70
C THR A 141 7.32 -25.06 8.85
N TYR A 142 7.25 -26.38 8.63
CA TYR A 142 6.82 -27.36 9.65
C TYR A 142 7.59 -27.19 10.99
N LEU A 143 8.87 -26.88 10.93
CA LEU A 143 9.74 -26.68 12.12
C LEU A 143 9.43 -25.38 12.88
N ARG A 144 8.58 -24.49 12.33
CA ARG A 144 8.21 -23.19 12.92
C ARG A 144 6.72 -23.05 13.14
N SER A 145 5.99 -24.17 13.19
CA SER A 145 4.51 -24.18 13.34
C SER A 145 4.02 -23.62 14.68
N THR A 146 4.88 -23.62 15.72
CA THR A 146 4.57 -23.13 17.08
C THR A 146 4.97 -21.69 17.32
N MET A 147 5.34 -20.95 16.28
CA MET A 147 5.76 -19.55 16.38
C MET A 147 4.57 -18.65 16.77
N THR A 148 4.80 -17.71 17.70
CA THR A 148 3.80 -16.68 18.02
C THR A 148 3.54 -15.77 16.83
N GLN A 149 2.35 -15.16 16.77
CA GLN A 149 1.98 -14.25 15.68
C GLN A 149 2.92 -13.04 15.62
N GLU A 150 3.30 -12.49 16.77
CA GLU A 150 4.23 -11.38 16.89
C GLU A 150 5.57 -11.72 16.25
N ARG A 151 6.20 -12.82 16.66
CA ARG A 151 7.48 -13.28 16.07
C ARG A 151 7.38 -13.58 14.58
N LEU A 152 6.22 -14.07 14.11
CA LEU A 152 6.00 -14.30 12.69
C LEU A 152 5.94 -12.98 11.91
N ASN A 153 5.27 -11.97 12.47
CA ASN A 153 5.19 -10.64 11.88
C ASN A 153 6.59 -9.99 11.79
N ASP A 154 7.38 -10.05 12.85
CA ASP A 154 8.74 -9.49 12.88
C ASP A 154 9.63 -10.14 11.82
N LEU A 155 9.62 -11.46 11.74
CA LEU A 155 10.38 -12.21 10.73
C LEU A 155 9.87 -11.94 9.31
N ALA A 156 8.57 -11.74 9.13
CA ALA A 156 8.00 -11.40 7.84
C ALA A 156 8.46 -10.02 7.37
N ILE A 157 8.45 -9.02 8.26
CA ILE A 157 8.96 -7.67 7.97
C ILE A 157 10.44 -7.74 7.57
N ILE A 158 11.26 -8.43 8.35
CA ILE A 158 12.68 -8.64 8.04
C ILE A 158 12.88 -9.30 6.67
N ALA A 159 12.09 -10.33 6.35
CA ALA A 159 12.21 -11.03 5.08
C ALA A 159 11.71 -10.21 3.87
N LEU A 160 10.72 -9.33 4.09
CA LEU A 160 10.14 -8.50 3.03
C LEU A 160 11.00 -7.28 2.71
N GLU A 161 11.51 -6.61 3.75
CA GLU A 161 12.20 -5.33 3.68
C GLU A 161 13.72 -5.48 3.69
N GLY A 162 14.25 -6.48 2.96
CA GLY A 162 15.71 -6.77 2.91
C GLY A 162 16.55 -5.56 2.52
N GLU A 163 16.09 -4.73 1.58
CA GLU A 163 16.80 -3.52 1.14
C GLU A 163 16.93 -2.46 2.24
N LEU A 164 15.95 -2.40 3.16
CA LEU A 164 16.02 -1.50 4.32
C LEU A 164 17.03 -2.02 5.34
N LEU A 165 17.13 -3.34 5.49
CA LEU A 165 18.07 -3.97 6.41
C LEU A 165 19.51 -3.68 6.03
N GLU A 166 19.85 -3.62 4.75
CA GLU A 166 21.21 -3.30 4.28
C GLU A 166 21.67 -1.88 4.67
N LYS A 167 20.73 -1.01 5.04
CA LYS A 167 21.01 0.38 5.45
C LYS A 167 21.09 0.56 6.96
N ILE A 168 20.83 -0.49 7.73
CA ILE A 168 20.83 -0.44 9.20
C ILE A 168 22.24 -0.71 9.72
N ASP A 169 22.68 0.12 10.64
CA ASP A 169 23.88 -0.17 11.44
C ASP A 169 23.55 -1.23 12.48
N TYR A 170 24.18 -2.40 12.34
CA TYR A 170 23.95 -3.56 13.21
C TYR A 170 24.77 -3.49 14.51
N GLU A 171 25.80 -2.67 14.60
CA GLU A 171 26.70 -2.65 15.77
C GLU A 171 25.91 -2.35 17.04
N HIS A 172 25.09 -1.31 17.03
CA HIS A 172 24.25 -0.96 18.17
C HIS A 172 23.24 -2.05 18.55
N ILE A 173 22.67 -2.73 17.56
CA ILE A 173 21.71 -3.83 17.78
C ILE A 173 22.42 -5.03 18.41
N ILE A 174 23.64 -5.34 17.97
CA ILE A 174 24.48 -6.42 18.51
C ILE A 174 24.85 -6.10 19.96
N GLU A 175 25.26 -4.87 20.25
CA GLU A 175 25.61 -4.43 21.61
C GLU A 175 24.41 -4.55 22.55
N ASP A 176 23.23 -4.06 22.13
CA ASP A 176 21.99 -4.17 22.90
C ASP A 176 21.62 -5.65 23.15
N PHE A 177 21.74 -6.50 22.12
CA PHE A 177 21.50 -7.94 22.26
C PHE A 177 22.44 -8.62 23.24
N ILE A 178 23.73 -8.27 23.22
CA ILE A 178 24.74 -8.81 24.13
C ILE A 178 24.48 -8.36 25.57
N SER A 179 24.13 -7.06 25.76
CA SER A 179 23.94 -6.46 27.08
C SER A 179 22.77 -7.07 27.87
N LYS A 180 21.76 -7.57 27.18
CA LYS A 180 20.52 -8.13 27.79
C LYS A 180 20.70 -9.50 28.44
N ASN A 181 21.87 -10.15 28.33
CA ASN A 181 22.07 -11.48 28.91
C ASN A 181 23.52 -11.73 29.31
N THR A 182 23.77 -12.03 30.57
CA THR A 182 25.10 -12.28 31.12
C THR A 182 25.88 -13.42 30.42
N LYS A 183 25.18 -14.48 30.00
CA LYS A 183 25.81 -15.57 29.23
C LYS A 183 26.25 -15.10 27.82
N ARG A 184 25.53 -14.19 27.20
CA ARG A 184 25.91 -13.60 25.91
C ARG A 184 27.13 -12.70 26.05
N MET A 185 27.19 -11.91 27.14
CA MET A 185 28.37 -11.08 27.43
C MET A 185 29.66 -11.90 27.59
N MET A 186 29.57 -13.13 28.12
CA MET A 186 30.73 -14.03 28.23
C MET A 186 31.15 -14.68 26.91
N LEU A 187 30.26 -14.83 25.96
CA LEU A 187 30.54 -15.50 24.67
C LEU A 187 31.03 -14.53 23.59
N PHE A 188 30.72 -13.25 23.69
CA PHE A 188 30.99 -12.24 22.65
C PHE A 188 31.98 -11.14 23.11
N LYS A 189 32.58 -11.31 24.31
CA LYS A 189 33.77 -10.59 24.74
C LYS A 189 35.00 -11.42 24.44
#